data_d2c0719e50a15af59859b28ac1079d32
#
_entry.id   d2c0719e50a15af59859b28ac1079d32
#
_cell.length_a   1.000
_cell.length_b   1.000
_cell.length_c   1.000
_cell.angle_alpha   90.00
_cell.angle_beta   90.00
_cell.angle_gamma   90.00
#
_symmetry.space_group_name_H-M   'P 1'
#
loop_
_entity.id
_entity.type
_entity.pdbx_description
1 polymer ?
#
loop_
_entity_poly.entity_id
_entity_poly.type
_entity_poly.pdbx_seq_one_letter_code
_entity_poly.pdbx_strand_id
1 'polypeptide(L)'
;MAGIGFELKKLFHRKGLVAMVRAYGYAGVICAGPMLLGILLQFGVLAVSGWWHVPRADQNLLVCMITYTLLASLVLTSFLSMPVTRFLADMLFEHHEETILPSFWGSTTLMLAVGAVLYAVFLLFSGATLMQGLLCLWLFLEMIVNWNAMSYLTAIKDYQGIMWSFVAAVVVAFLSACAMMALGLPQVESLLAAVAFGYGVMMVWDVVLLHRYFPQSSESPWTFLAWLDRFLPLALTGLLTTLGLFSHLVITWCGPLGVHVKGLFYGAPYYDVPALLAFLTILITTVNFVVSVEVNFYPKYRAYYALLNDGGTVKDIVVAEREMLAVLNRELYYTALKQLFVTAAVISLEKMVLGVLTLGFNDGMHGYFRVLCVGYALYAVGNTMLMILLYFTDYFGAVCCAAIFAGSATVLTVISQFVPVTLMGFGFLLGASAFLLAAVVRLAVFTDNLPYRVLGAQPIVATERRGWFTKLGEALDEFGERLHGTFGRKES
;
A
#
# COMPACT_ATOMS: atom_id res chain seq x y z
N MET A 1 1.93 -10.50 10.75
CA MET A 1 2.44 -9.22 11.31
C MET A 1 3.09 -9.31 12.70
N ALA A 2 3.24 -10.47 13.30
CA ALA A 2 3.70 -10.65 14.69
C ALA A 2 5.24 -10.60 14.95
N GLY A 3 6.05 -9.96 14.18
CA GLY A 3 7.48 -10.07 14.34
C GLY A 3 8.31 -8.80 14.43
N ILE A 4 7.83 -7.70 13.90
CA ILE A 4 8.42 -6.39 14.23
C ILE A 4 8.28 -6.17 15.74
N GLY A 5 7.16 -6.60 16.32
CA GLY A 5 6.86 -6.48 17.74
C GLY A 5 7.92 -7.08 18.64
N PHE A 6 8.54 -8.19 18.27
CA PHE A 6 9.54 -8.83 19.14
C PHE A 6 10.86 -8.03 19.17
N GLU A 7 11.36 -7.57 18.04
CA GLU A 7 12.53 -6.70 17.98
C GLU A 7 12.24 -5.31 18.53
N LEU A 8 11.07 -4.74 18.20
CA LEU A 8 10.62 -3.48 18.77
C LEU A 8 10.42 -3.60 20.27
N LYS A 9 9.82 -4.69 20.78
CA LYS A 9 9.64 -4.92 22.20
C LYS A 9 10.97 -4.94 22.97
N LYS A 10 12.03 -5.52 22.42
CA LYS A 10 13.37 -5.45 23.01
C LYS A 10 13.91 -4.03 23.08
N LEU A 11 13.66 -3.22 22.03
CA LEU A 11 14.08 -1.81 21.99
C LEU A 11 13.26 -0.94 22.93
N PHE A 12 11.95 -1.16 23.03
CA PHE A 12 11.04 -0.41 23.92
C PHE A 12 11.14 -0.81 25.39
N HIS A 13 11.69 -1.99 25.72
CA HIS A 13 11.95 -2.38 27.11
C HIS A 13 13.14 -1.66 27.74
N ARG A 14 13.99 -1.01 26.96
CA ARG A 14 15.07 -0.18 27.49
C ARG A 14 14.47 1.14 28.00
N LYS A 15 14.64 1.41 29.31
CA LYS A 15 14.15 2.64 29.93
C LYS A 15 15.01 3.84 29.53
N GLY A 16 14.39 4.95 29.18
CA GLY A 16 15.03 6.23 28.91
C GLY A 16 14.57 6.88 27.60
N LEU A 17 14.60 8.20 27.56
CA LEU A 17 14.15 9.00 26.41
C LEU A 17 14.94 8.67 25.13
N VAL A 18 16.25 8.50 25.24
CA VAL A 18 17.13 8.16 24.09
C VAL A 18 16.78 6.79 23.52
N ALA A 19 16.49 5.80 24.38
CA ALA A 19 16.08 4.47 23.94
C ALA A 19 14.73 4.52 23.20
N MET A 20 13.80 5.32 23.69
CA MET A 20 12.49 5.52 23.05
C MET A 20 12.61 6.20 21.68
N VAL A 21 13.39 7.28 21.57
CA VAL A 21 13.65 7.97 20.30
C VAL A 21 14.31 7.01 19.29
N ARG A 22 15.28 6.21 19.74
CA ARG A 22 15.93 5.20 18.89
C ARG A 22 14.96 4.12 18.42
N ALA A 23 14.05 3.66 19.28
CA ALA A 23 13.06 2.67 18.94
C ALA A 23 12.02 3.19 17.94
N TYR A 24 11.51 4.42 18.14
CA TYR A 24 10.64 5.08 17.17
C TYR A 24 11.35 5.41 15.86
N GLY A 25 12.62 5.84 15.91
CA GLY A 25 13.44 6.07 14.73
C GLY A 25 13.62 4.80 13.91
N TYR A 26 13.92 3.69 14.56
CA TYR A 26 14.05 2.37 13.89
C TYR A 26 12.72 1.92 13.27
N ALA A 27 11.61 2.01 14.01
CA ALA A 27 10.29 1.72 13.49
C ALA A 27 9.92 2.65 12.31
N GLY A 28 10.30 3.93 12.39
CA GLY A 28 10.11 4.91 11.33
C GLY A 28 10.85 4.55 10.05
N VAL A 29 12.11 4.18 10.15
CA VAL A 29 12.93 3.76 8.99
C VAL A 29 12.34 2.51 8.34
N ILE A 30 11.87 1.55 9.12
CA ILE A 30 11.28 0.32 8.61
C ILE A 30 9.92 0.57 7.94
N CYS A 31 9.04 1.32 8.58
CA CYS A 31 7.66 1.50 8.10
C CYS A 31 7.54 2.58 7.02
N ALA A 32 8.32 3.65 7.13
CA ALA A 32 8.25 4.81 6.25
C ALA A 32 9.40 4.85 5.22
N GLY A 33 10.48 4.12 5.46
CA GLY A 33 11.68 4.11 4.62
C GLY A 33 11.39 3.85 3.15
N PRO A 34 10.71 2.77 2.78
CA PRO A 34 10.38 2.47 1.39
C PRO A 34 9.60 3.60 0.70
N MET A 35 8.61 4.17 1.37
CA MET A 35 7.82 5.28 0.85
C MET A 35 8.67 6.55 0.64
N LEU A 36 9.48 6.90 1.63
CA LEU A 36 10.37 8.06 1.54
C LEU A 36 11.42 7.88 0.43
N LEU A 37 11.98 6.70 0.28
CA LEU A 37 12.97 6.40 -0.75
C LEU A 37 12.34 6.41 -2.15
N GLY A 38 11.09 5.94 -2.32
CA GLY A 38 10.35 6.07 -3.57
C GLY A 38 10.12 7.53 -3.97
N ILE A 39 9.78 8.38 -3.01
CA ILE A 39 9.66 9.84 -3.22
C ILE A 39 11.02 10.45 -3.56
N LEU A 40 12.09 10.08 -2.84
CA LEU A 40 13.45 10.54 -3.11
C LEU A 40 13.94 10.14 -4.51
N LEU A 41 13.56 8.97 -4.99
CA LEU A 41 13.86 8.52 -6.35
C LEU A 41 13.24 9.48 -7.37
N GLN A 42 11.96 9.82 -7.24
CA GLN A 42 11.28 10.75 -8.14
C GLN A 42 11.90 12.15 -8.07
N PHE A 43 12.13 12.67 -6.87
CA PHE A 43 12.79 13.99 -6.71
C PHE A 43 14.23 13.99 -7.22
N GLY A 44 14.97 12.90 -7.04
CA GLY A 44 16.32 12.75 -7.56
C GLY A 44 16.37 12.84 -9.09
N VAL A 45 15.47 12.13 -9.76
CA VAL A 45 15.36 12.17 -11.22
C VAL A 45 14.91 13.56 -11.71
N LEU A 46 13.97 14.21 -11.01
CA LEU A 46 13.59 15.59 -11.30
C LEU A 46 14.73 16.59 -11.08
N ALA A 47 15.55 16.42 -10.05
CA ALA A 47 16.74 17.26 -9.84
C ALA A 47 17.75 17.11 -10.98
N VAL A 48 17.99 15.87 -11.44
CA VAL A 48 18.81 15.63 -12.64
C VAL A 48 18.22 16.35 -13.83
N SER A 49 16.90 16.26 -14.08
CA SER A 49 16.26 16.98 -15.19
C SER A 49 16.45 18.50 -15.11
N GLY A 50 16.45 19.06 -13.92
CA GLY A 50 16.73 20.48 -13.69
C GLY A 50 18.19 20.86 -14.00
N TRP A 51 19.17 20.03 -13.61
CA TRP A 51 20.58 20.28 -13.89
C TRP A 51 20.91 20.29 -15.39
N TRP A 52 20.25 19.44 -16.17
CA TRP A 52 20.39 19.40 -17.63
C TRP A 52 19.41 20.32 -18.36
N HIS A 53 18.72 21.22 -17.65
CA HIS A 53 17.81 22.23 -18.23
C HIS A 53 16.73 21.59 -19.13
N VAL A 54 16.21 20.44 -18.76
CA VAL A 54 15.09 19.80 -19.48
C VAL A 54 13.89 20.75 -19.52
N PRO A 55 13.24 20.94 -20.68
CA PRO A 55 12.05 21.78 -20.79
C PRO A 55 10.95 21.39 -19.79
N ARG A 56 10.24 22.35 -19.22
CA ARG A 56 9.17 22.08 -18.23
C ARG A 56 8.05 21.18 -18.76
N ALA A 57 7.76 21.27 -20.08
CA ALA A 57 6.79 20.39 -20.72
C ALA A 57 7.21 18.93 -20.64
N ASP A 58 8.49 18.63 -20.87
CA ASP A 58 9.06 17.29 -20.81
C ASP A 58 9.18 16.79 -19.36
N GLN A 59 9.50 17.68 -18.40
CA GLN A 59 9.46 17.34 -16.97
C GLN A 59 8.06 16.97 -16.52
N ASN A 60 7.03 17.73 -16.93
CA ASN A 60 5.64 17.42 -16.62
C ASN A 60 5.20 16.09 -17.24
N LEU A 61 5.60 15.82 -18.46
CA LEU A 61 5.33 14.56 -19.15
C LEU A 61 5.96 13.37 -18.38
N LEU A 62 7.22 13.50 -18.00
CA LEU A 62 7.94 12.50 -17.22
C LEU A 62 7.22 12.19 -15.89
N VAL A 63 6.85 13.23 -15.13
CA VAL A 63 6.13 13.08 -13.86
C VAL A 63 4.79 12.40 -14.08
N CYS A 64 4.03 12.80 -15.10
CA CYS A 64 2.76 12.15 -15.42
C CYS A 64 2.96 10.66 -15.76
N MET A 65 3.91 10.32 -16.63
CA MET A 65 4.18 8.94 -17.01
C MET A 65 4.53 8.07 -15.80
N ILE A 66 5.43 8.54 -14.92
CA ILE A 66 5.80 7.82 -13.70
C ILE A 66 4.60 7.69 -12.76
N THR A 67 3.85 8.77 -12.54
CA THR A 67 2.71 8.78 -11.61
C THR A 67 1.60 7.84 -12.07
N TYR A 68 1.24 7.86 -13.36
CA TYR A 68 0.23 6.95 -13.92
C TYR A 68 0.67 5.49 -13.78
N THR A 69 1.94 5.20 -14.08
CA THR A 69 2.52 3.85 -13.96
C THR A 69 2.46 3.34 -12.51
N LEU A 70 2.92 4.16 -11.55
CA LEU A 70 2.91 3.81 -10.14
C LEU A 70 1.48 3.61 -9.61
N LEU A 71 0.57 4.54 -9.94
CA LEU A 71 -0.80 4.49 -9.47
C LEU A 71 -1.56 3.29 -10.04
N ALA A 72 -1.43 3.04 -11.34
CA ALA A 72 -2.05 1.89 -11.99
C ALA A 72 -1.56 0.56 -11.40
N SER A 73 -0.23 0.43 -11.15
CA SER A 73 0.34 -0.77 -10.54
C SER A 73 -0.15 -0.99 -9.11
N LEU A 74 -0.25 0.09 -8.29
CA LEU A 74 -0.79 0.02 -6.93
C LEU A 74 -2.26 -0.40 -6.90
N VAL A 75 -3.09 0.17 -7.77
CA VAL A 75 -4.50 -0.19 -7.85
C VAL A 75 -4.67 -1.65 -8.25
N LEU A 76 -3.95 -2.10 -9.27
CA LEU A 76 -4.02 -3.49 -9.74
C LEU A 76 -3.61 -4.48 -8.64
N THR A 77 -2.47 -4.25 -8.01
CA THR A 77 -1.93 -5.17 -6.99
C THR A 77 -2.72 -5.15 -5.68
N SER A 78 -3.42 -4.06 -5.37
CA SER A 78 -4.20 -3.92 -4.14
C SER A 78 -5.32 -4.95 -3.99
N PHE A 79 -5.85 -5.47 -5.10
CA PHE A 79 -6.88 -6.52 -5.08
C PHE A 79 -6.36 -7.85 -4.51
N LEU A 80 -5.15 -8.26 -4.88
CA LEU A 80 -4.58 -9.53 -4.41
C LEU A 80 -3.73 -9.38 -3.14
N SER A 81 -3.23 -8.20 -2.83
CA SER A 81 -2.28 -7.96 -1.74
C SER A 81 -2.76 -8.52 -0.38
N MET A 82 -4.00 -8.20 0.03
CA MET A 82 -4.52 -8.66 1.33
C MET A 82 -4.80 -10.18 1.37
N PRO A 83 -5.47 -10.80 0.38
CA PRO A 83 -5.65 -12.25 0.34
C PRO A 83 -4.33 -13.03 0.30
N VAL A 84 -3.35 -12.57 -0.47
CA VAL A 84 -2.01 -13.17 -0.54
C VAL A 84 -1.30 -13.08 0.81
N THR A 85 -1.36 -11.92 1.46
CA THR A 85 -0.78 -11.77 2.81
C THR A 85 -1.46 -12.69 3.83
N ARG A 86 -2.77 -12.92 3.69
CA ARG A 86 -3.50 -13.88 4.54
C ARG A 86 -3.08 -15.32 4.24
N PHE A 87 -3.03 -15.72 2.97
CA PHE A 87 -2.53 -17.03 2.55
C PHE A 87 -1.13 -17.30 3.13
N LEU A 88 -0.24 -16.34 2.99
CA LEU A 88 1.12 -16.42 3.51
C LEU A 88 1.16 -16.65 5.03
N ALA A 89 0.35 -15.90 5.77
CA ALA A 89 0.27 -16.03 7.22
C ALA A 89 -0.23 -17.41 7.65
N ASP A 90 -1.21 -17.97 6.92
CA ASP A 90 -1.76 -19.30 7.19
C ASP A 90 -0.72 -20.39 6.84
N MET A 91 -0.05 -20.32 5.68
CA MET A 91 0.99 -21.29 5.28
C MET A 91 2.21 -21.28 6.23
N LEU A 92 2.65 -20.11 6.65
CA LEU A 92 3.74 -19.99 7.63
C LEU A 92 3.33 -20.53 9.02
N PHE A 93 2.05 -20.39 9.39
CA PHE A 93 1.53 -20.95 10.65
C PHE A 93 1.41 -22.48 10.61
N GLU A 94 1.01 -23.03 9.46
CA GLU A 94 0.85 -24.48 9.22
C GLU A 94 2.19 -25.16 8.87
N HIS A 95 3.30 -24.40 8.76
CA HIS A 95 4.62 -24.87 8.36
C HIS A 95 4.70 -25.46 6.93
N HIS A 96 3.86 -24.97 6.02
CA HIS A 96 3.85 -25.31 4.59
C HIS A 96 4.63 -24.27 3.77
N GLU A 97 5.92 -24.11 4.10
CA GLU A 97 6.78 -23.09 3.45
C GLU A 97 7.06 -23.41 1.97
N GLU A 98 6.91 -24.67 1.57
CA GLU A 98 7.06 -25.17 0.20
C GLU A 98 6.05 -24.55 -0.79
N THR A 99 4.87 -24.11 -0.31
CA THR A 99 3.83 -23.53 -1.17
C THR A 99 4.05 -22.04 -1.47
N ILE A 100 4.94 -21.39 -0.70
CA ILE A 100 5.09 -19.93 -0.71
C ILE A 100 5.72 -19.42 -2.00
N LEU A 101 6.85 -19.98 -2.41
CA LEU A 101 7.53 -19.54 -3.63
C LEU A 101 6.73 -19.81 -4.91
N PRO A 102 6.09 -21.00 -5.09
CA PRO A 102 5.16 -21.20 -6.21
C PRO A 102 4.01 -20.19 -6.22
N SER A 103 3.38 -19.89 -5.08
CA SER A 103 2.28 -18.93 -5.00
C SER A 103 2.72 -17.50 -5.36
N PHE A 104 3.97 -17.12 -5.06
CA PHE A 104 4.54 -15.84 -5.50
C PHE A 104 4.56 -15.75 -7.03
N TRP A 105 5.06 -16.78 -7.70
CA TRP A 105 5.08 -16.79 -9.16
C TRP A 105 3.68 -16.88 -9.79
N GLY A 106 2.77 -17.64 -9.18
CA GLY A 106 1.38 -17.72 -9.61
C GLY A 106 0.65 -16.39 -9.51
N SER A 107 0.71 -15.74 -8.34
CA SER A 107 0.08 -14.43 -8.13
C SER A 107 0.70 -13.33 -9.00
N THR A 108 2.03 -13.33 -9.14
CA THR A 108 2.73 -12.41 -10.05
C THR A 108 2.30 -12.61 -11.49
N THR A 109 2.29 -13.85 -11.99
CA THR A 109 1.89 -14.17 -13.38
C THR A 109 0.45 -13.71 -13.65
N LEU A 110 -0.48 -13.95 -12.72
CA LEU A 110 -1.86 -13.51 -12.87
C LEU A 110 -1.97 -11.98 -12.98
N MET A 111 -1.27 -11.26 -12.07
CA MET A 111 -1.26 -9.80 -12.09
C MET A 111 -0.58 -9.23 -13.32
N LEU A 112 0.54 -9.83 -13.76
CA LEU A 112 1.23 -9.43 -14.98
C LEU A 112 0.36 -9.66 -16.22
N ALA A 113 -0.31 -10.81 -16.34
CA ALA A 113 -1.17 -11.11 -17.49
C ALA A 113 -2.33 -10.13 -17.62
N VAL A 114 -3.05 -9.87 -16.52
CA VAL A 114 -4.18 -8.92 -16.52
C VAL A 114 -3.68 -7.49 -16.67
N GLY A 115 -2.65 -7.11 -15.92
CA GLY A 115 -2.11 -5.75 -15.89
C GLY A 115 -1.46 -5.35 -17.21
N ALA A 116 -0.67 -6.23 -17.83
CA ALA A 116 -0.03 -5.95 -19.11
C ALA A 116 -1.07 -5.62 -20.19
N VAL A 117 -2.15 -6.39 -20.27
CA VAL A 117 -3.21 -6.14 -21.25
C VAL A 117 -3.91 -4.81 -21.00
N LEU A 118 -4.34 -4.56 -19.76
CA LEU A 118 -5.06 -3.32 -19.41
C LEU A 118 -4.18 -2.09 -19.63
N TYR A 119 -2.94 -2.13 -19.18
CA TYR A 119 -2.04 -0.98 -19.28
C TYR A 119 -1.52 -0.77 -20.70
N ALA A 120 -1.26 -1.84 -21.47
CA ALA A 120 -0.92 -1.75 -22.91
C ALA A 120 -2.06 -1.11 -23.71
N VAL A 121 -3.32 -1.49 -23.47
CA VAL A 121 -4.48 -0.85 -24.10
C VAL A 121 -4.53 0.65 -23.77
N PHE A 122 -4.33 1.04 -22.52
CA PHE A 122 -4.24 2.45 -22.15
C PHE A 122 -3.13 3.16 -22.92
N LEU A 123 -1.92 2.57 -22.98
CA LEU A 123 -0.76 3.18 -23.66
C LEU A 123 -0.96 3.35 -25.17
N LEU A 124 -1.65 2.42 -25.83
CA LEU A 124 -1.98 2.53 -27.26
C LEU A 124 -2.80 3.80 -27.57
N PHE A 125 -3.68 4.20 -26.65
CA PHE A 125 -4.51 5.40 -26.81
C PHE A 125 -3.93 6.65 -26.14
N SER A 126 -2.83 6.51 -25.39
CA SER A 126 -2.27 7.59 -24.56
C SER A 126 -1.58 8.73 -25.34
N GLY A 127 -1.27 8.50 -26.63
CA GLY A 127 -0.49 9.45 -27.43
C GLY A 127 1.01 9.50 -27.08
N ALA A 128 1.51 8.55 -26.28
CA ALA A 128 2.95 8.37 -26.03
C ALA A 128 3.66 7.89 -27.30
N THR A 129 4.96 8.21 -27.44
CA THR A 129 5.79 7.59 -28.50
C THR A 129 5.94 6.12 -28.18
N LEU A 130 6.23 5.29 -29.21
CA LEU A 130 6.42 3.85 -29.01
C LEU A 130 7.46 3.56 -27.91
N MET A 131 8.58 4.29 -27.92
CA MET A 131 9.63 4.10 -26.91
C MET A 131 9.17 4.49 -25.51
N GLN A 132 8.47 5.62 -25.37
CA GLN A 132 7.87 6.05 -24.09
C GLN A 132 6.85 5.01 -23.59
N GLY A 133 6.00 4.50 -24.49
CA GLY A 133 5.03 3.46 -24.16
C GLY A 133 5.68 2.16 -23.69
N LEU A 134 6.71 1.69 -24.40
CA LEU A 134 7.45 0.49 -23.99
C LEU A 134 8.15 0.65 -22.62
N LEU A 135 8.75 1.80 -22.37
CA LEU A 135 9.39 2.08 -21.09
C LEU A 135 8.37 2.19 -19.94
N CYS A 136 7.22 2.82 -20.18
CA CYS A 136 6.13 2.85 -19.20
C CYS A 136 5.58 1.45 -18.92
N LEU A 137 5.39 0.63 -19.95
CA LEU A 137 4.93 -0.75 -19.79
C LEU A 137 5.96 -1.57 -19.01
N TRP A 138 7.24 -1.46 -19.34
CA TRP A 138 8.31 -2.13 -18.62
C TRP A 138 8.30 -1.74 -17.13
N LEU A 139 8.34 -0.44 -16.83
CA LEU A 139 8.27 0.06 -15.47
C LEU A 139 7.02 -0.44 -14.72
N PHE A 140 5.86 -0.48 -15.41
CA PHE A 140 4.62 -0.99 -14.84
C PHE A 140 4.70 -2.46 -14.43
N LEU A 141 5.29 -3.30 -15.28
CA LEU A 141 5.48 -4.73 -15.01
C LEU A 141 6.45 -4.95 -13.84
N GLU A 142 7.56 -4.20 -13.80
CA GLU A 142 8.50 -4.22 -12.66
C GLU A 142 7.82 -3.82 -11.35
N MET A 143 6.97 -2.79 -11.38
CA MET A 143 6.25 -2.33 -10.20
C MET A 143 5.27 -3.38 -9.66
N ILE A 144 4.59 -4.13 -10.54
CA ILE A 144 3.73 -5.24 -10.11
C ILE A 144 4.55 -6.29 -9.35
N VAL A 145 5.70 -6.70 -9.90
CA VAL A 145 6.58 -7.69 -9.26
C VAL A 145 7.09 -7.16 -7.91
N ASN A 146 7.53 -5.90 -7.87
CA ASN A 146 8.03 -5.26 -6.65
C ASN A 146 6.95 -5.20 -5.54
N TRP A 147 5.74 -4.72 -5.85
CA TRP A 147 4.65 -4.65 -4.85
C TRP A 147 4.27 -6.03 -4.32
N ASN A 148 4.23 -7.03 -5.20
CA ASN A 148 3.96 -8.40 -4.78
C ASN A 148 5.10 -8.96 -3.92
N ALA A 149 6.36 -8.84 -4.36
CA ALA A 149 7.53 -9.30 -3.61
C ALA A 149 7.61 -8.65 -2.22
N MET A 150 7.33 -7.35 -2.11
CA MET A 150 7.27 -6.66 -0.82
C MET A 150 6.21 -7.24 0.12
N SER A 151 5.06 -7.68 -0.39
CA SER A 151 4.02 -8.33 0.43
C SER A 151 4.55 -9.63 1.04
N TYR A 152 5.29 -10.43 0.28
CA TYR A 152 5.93 -11.67 0.73
C TYR A 152 7.09 -11.40 1.71
N LEU A 153 7.99 -10.48 1.41
CA LEU A 153 9.11 -10.10 2.27
C LEU A 153 8.65 -9.50 3.60
N THR A 154 7.56 -8.74 3.57
CA THR A 154 6.95 -8.19 4.79
C THR A 154 6.43 -9.30 5.72
N ALA A 155 5.92 -10.39 5.18
CA ALA A 155 5.48 -11.54 5.97
C ALA A 155 6.65 -12.27 6.66
N ILE A 156 7.82 -12.34 6.00
CA ILE A 156 9.08 -12.89 6.57
C ILE A 156 9.72 -11.91 7.55
N LYS A 157 9.35 -10.62 7.47
CA LYS A 157 9.87 -9.54 8.33
C LYS A 157 11.28 -9.08 8.00
N ASP A 158 11.76 -9.31 6.78
CA ASP A 158 13.04 -8.77 6.30
C ASP A 158 12.92 -7.34 5.81
N TYR A 159 12.62 -6.44 6.74
CA TYR A 159 12.52 -5.01 6.46
C TYR A 159 13.85 -4.37 6.08
N GLN A 160 14.97 -4.94 6.55
CA GLN A 160 16.30 -4.46 6.18
C GLN A 160 16.60 -4.78 4.72
N GLY A 161 16.27 -5.99 4.26
CA GLY A 161 16.39 -6.37 2.87
C GLY A 161 15.60 -5.44 1.94
N ILE A 162 14.33 -5.19 2.26
CA ILE A 162 13.47 -4.25 1.54
C ILE A 162 14.08 -2.82 1.55
N MET A 163 14.54 -2.32 2.68
CA MET A 163 15.15 -0.99 2.76
C MET A 163 16.38 -0.88 1.86
N TRP A 164 17.27 -1.86 1.86
CA TRP A 164 18.47 -1.85 1.03
C TRP A 164 18.17 -1.99 -0.46
N SER A 165 17.12 -2.73 -0.86
CA SER A 165 16.68 -2.80 -2.25
C SER A 165 16.22 -1.42 -2.76
N PHE A 166 15.47 -0.66 -1.96
CA PHE A 166 15.10 0.72 -2.28
C PHE A 166 16.31 1.67 -2.35
N VAL A 167 17.26 1.57 -1.42
CA VAL A 167 18.49 2.37 -1.47
C VAL A 167 19.25 2.09 -2.76
N ALA A 168 19.40 0.81 -3.13
CA ALA A 168 20.03 0.42 -4.39
C ALA A 168 19.27 0.99 -5.60
N ALA A 169 17.94 0.94 -5.59
CA ALA A 169 17.11 1.52 -6.64
C ALA A 169 17.35 3.02 -6.83
N VAL A 170 17.36 3.79 -5.73
CA VAL A 170 17.62 5.25 -5.77
C VAL A 170 19.00 5.55 -6.32
N VAL A 171 20.03 4.85 -5.85
CA VAL A 171 21.41 5.05 -6.32
C VAL A 171 21.55 4.72 -7.80
N VAL A 172 21.02 3.57 -8.24
CA VAL A 172 21.09 3.16 -9.65
C VAL A 172 20.29 4.08 -10.55
N ALA A 173 19.07 4.47 -10.16
CA ALA A 173 18.26 5.41 -10.93
C ALA A 173 18.99 6.76 -11.10
N PHE A 174 19.58 7.29 -10.04
CA PHE A 174 20.30 8.54 -10.07
C PHE A 174 21.56 8.47 -10.96
N LEU A 175 22.39 7.44 -10.80
CA LEU A 175 23.61 7.26 -11.59
C LEU A 175 23.29 7.01 -13.06
N SER A 176 22.28 6.18 -13.37
CA SER A 176 21.88 5.93 -14.76
C SER A 176 21.24 7.17 -15.41
N ALA A 177 20.46 7.96 -14.68
CA ALA A 177 19.96 9.25 -15.16
C ALA A 177 21.10 10.19 -15.56
N CYS A 178 22.08 10.37 -14.67
CA CYS A 178 23.27 11.20 -14.95
C CYS A 178 24.07 10.67 -16.14
N ALA A 179 24.28 9.37 -16.23
CA ALA A 179 25.05 8.76 -17.33
C ALA A 179 24.34 8.92 -18.69
N MET A 180 23.03 8.64 -18.76
CA MET A 180 22.26 8.75 -19.99
C MET A 180 22.15 10.21 -20.46
N MET A 181 21.96 11.15 -19.55
CA MET A 181 21.92 12.57 -19.86
C MET A 181 23.29 13.06 -20.35
N ALA A 182 24.40 12.60 -19.76
CA ALA A 182 25.75 12.93 -20.21
C ALA A 182 26.07 12.38 -21.61
N LEU A 183 25.47 11.26 -22.01
CA LEU A 183 25.59 10.69 -23.36
C LEU A 183 24.75 11.43 -24.41
N GLY A 184 23.95 12.41 -24.02
CA GLY A 184 23.11 13.20 -24.94
C GLY A 184 21.92 12.44 -25.52
N LEU A 185 21.44 11.40 -24.87
CA LEU A 185 20.27 10.63 -25.30
C LEU A 185 18.97 11.45 -25.12
N PRO A 186 17.84 11.07 -25.78
CA PRO A 186 16.56 11.75 -25.62
C PRO A 186 16.17 11.89 -24.15
N GLN A 187 15.81 13.11 -23.74
CA GLN A 187 15.75 13.50 -22.33
C GLN A 187 14.68 12.73 -21.54
N VAL A 188 13.44 12.69 -22.07
CA VAL A 188 12.30 12.03 -21.37
C VAL A 188 12.53 10.52 -21.29
N GLU A 189 12.92 9.90 -22.39
CA GLU A 189 13.17 8.46 -22.49
C GLU A 189 14.33 8.03 -21.58
N SER A 190 15.39 8.82 -21.52
CA SER A 190 16.55 8.57 -20.66
C SER A 190 16.20 8.60 -19.19
N LEU A 191 15.44 9.61 -18.75
CA LEU A 191 15.03 9.74 -17.36
C LEU A 191 14.00 8.66 -16.98
N LEU A 192 13.07 8.33 -17.88
CA LEU A 192 12.11 7.24 -17.67
C LEU A 192 12.82 5.88 -17.58
N ALA A 193 13.79 5.62 -18.50
CA ALA A 193 14.61 4.41 -18.46
C ALA A 193 15.44 4.33 -17.18
N ALA A 194 15.98 5.45 -16.69
CA ALA A 194 16.72 5.48 -15.45
C ALA A 194 15.87 5.07 -14.23
N VAL A 195 14.61 5.52 -14.20
CA VAL A 195 13.64 5.08 -13.17
C VAL A 195 13.38 3.57 -13.29
N ALA A 196 13.15 3.04 -14.50
CA ALA A 196 12.96 1.63 -14.73
C ALA A 196 14.20 0.82 -14.31
N PHE A 197 15.42 1.23 -14.66
CA PHE A 197 16.62 0.55 -14.18
C PHE A 197 16.74 0.52 -12.65
N GLY A 198 16.36 1.61 -11.97
CA GLY A 198 16.33 1.64 -10.51
C GLY A 198 15.38 0.58 -9.94
N TYR A 199 14.14 0.59 -10.40
CA TYR A 199 13.13 -0.38 -9.94
C TYR A 199 13.42 -1.81 -10.43
N GLY A 200 14.07 -2.00 -11.57
CA GLY A 200 14.54 -3.29 -12.04
C GLY A 200 15.60 -3.91 -11.12
N VAL A 201 16.54 -3.10 -10.62
CA VAL A 201 17.52 -3.57 -9.61
C VAL A 201 16.82 -3.95 -8.31
N MET A 202 15.83 -3.17 -7.86
CA MET A 202 15.00 -3.51 -6.71
C MET A 202 14.29 -4.84 -6.92
N MET A 203 13.66 -5.04 -8.08
CA MET A 203 12.95 -6.26 -8.44
C MET A 203 13.87 -7.50 -8.35
N VAL A 204 15.04 -7.43 -8.96
CA VAL A 204 16.01 -8.53 -8.91
C VAL A 204 16.46 -8.81 -7.47
N TRP A 205 16.72 -7.76 -6.69
CA TRP A 205 17.12 -7.89 -5.29
C TRP A 205 16.04 -8.58 -4.46
N ASP A 206 14.81 -8.11 -4.53
CA ASP A 206 13.69 -8.63 -3.75
C ASP A 206 13.35 -10.08 -4.15
N VAL A 207 13.37 -10.42 -5.45
CA VAL A 207 13.19 -11.79 -5.93
C VAL A 207 14.32 -12.71 -5.45
N VAL A 208 15.58 -12.26 -5.48
CA VAL A 208 16.72 -13.04 -4.95
C VAL A 208 16.58 -13.29 -3.44
N LEU A 209 16.10 -12.30 -2.68
CA LEU A 209 15.82 -12.49 -1.26
C LEU A 209 14.75 -13.56 -1.04
N LEU A 210 13.64 -13.53 -1.79
CA LEU A 210 12.58 -14.55 -1.68
C LEU A 210 13.12 -15.96 -1.94
N HIS A 211 13.95 -16.13 -2.96
CA HIS A 211 14.57 -17.44 -3.26
C HIS A 211 15.57 -17.90 -2.21
N ARG A 212 16.12 -17.00 -1.39
CA ARG A 212 16.99 -17.36 -0.27
C ARG A 212 16.22 -17.83 0.96
N TYR A 213 15.01 -17.28 1.15
CA TYR A 213 14.20 -17.59 2.33
C TYR A 213 13.33 -18.83 2.14
N PHE A 214 12.83 -19.06 0.92
CA PHE A 214 11.88 -20.14 0.66
C PHE A 214 12.46 -21.22 -0.25
N PRO A 215 12.17 -22.50 0.07
CA PRO A 215 12.62 -23.62 -0.75
C PRO A 215 11.90 -23.60 -2.11
N GLN A 216 12.62 -24.06 -3.14
CA GLN A 216 11.99 -24.36 -4.41
C GLN A 216 11.17 -25.64 -4.28
N SER A 217 9.95 -25.64 -4.79
CA SER A 217 9.03 -26.74 -4.73
C SER A 217 8.28 -26.90 -6.05
N SER A 218 7.75 -28.10 -6.27
CA SER A 218 6.88 -28.42 -7.41
C SER A 218 5.40 -28.29 -7.10
N GLU A 219 5.05 -27.68 -5.95
CA GLU A 219 3.67 -27.42 -5.58
C GLU A 219 2.97 -26.49 -6.56
N SER A 220 1.62 -26.58 -6.63
CA SER A 220 0.85 -25.73 -7.54
C SER A 220 1.02 -24.25 -7.24
N PRO A 221 1.33 -23.42 -8.24
CA PRO A 221 1.44 -21.97 -8.09
C PRO A 221 0.08 -21.30 -7.84
N TRP A 222 -1.04 -21.99 -8.02
CA TRP A 222 -2.39 -21.44 -7.95
C TRP A 222 -3.12 -21.73 -6.65
N THR A 223 -2.50 -22.38 -5.68
CA THR A 223 -3.11 -22.73 -4.37
C THR A 223 -3.71 -21.54 -3.64
N PHE A 224 -3.13 -20.33 -3.77
CA PHE A 224 -3.63 -19.11 -3.14
C PHE A 224 -5.02 -18.68 -3.64
N LEU A 225 -5.45 -19.15 -4.83
CA LEU A 225 -6.77 -18.81 -5.39
C LEU A 225 -7.92 -19.35 -4.54
N ALA A 226 -7.73 -20.45 -3.82
CA ALA A 226 -8.71 -20.96 -2.87
C ALA A 226 -8.97 -19.99 -1.71
N TRP A 227 -7.92 -19.23 -1.29
CA TRP A 227 -8.07 -18.18 -0.29
C TRP A 227 -8.87 -16.99 -0.82
N LEU A 228 -8.82 -16.74 -2.14
CA LEU A 228 -9.61 -15.66 -2.75
C LEU A 228 -11.11 -15.99 -2.71
N ASP A 229 -11.51 -17.24 -2.90
CA ASP A 229 -12.92 -17.68 -2.72
C ASP A 229 -13.38 -17.54 -1.27
N ARG A 230 -12.50 -17.81 -0.30
CA ARG A 230 -12.80 -17.74 1.11
C ARG A 230 -12.79 -16.31 1.65
N PHE A 231 -11.88 -15.47 1.16
CA PHE A 231 -11.60 -14.15 1.67
C PHE A 231 -11.80 -13.03 0.64
N LEU A 232 -12.78 -13.19 -0.27
CA LEU A 232 -13.12 -12.15 -1.26
C LEU A 232 -13.41 -10.77 -0.63
N PRO A 233 -14.08 -10.66 0.55
CA PRO A 233 -14.23 -9.37 1.20
C PRO A 233 -12.89 -8.69 1.53
N LEU A 234 -11.84 -9.46 1.80
CA LEU A 234 -10.50 -8.93 2.07
C LEU A 234 -9.86 -8.34 0.81
N ALA A 235 -10.02 -9.01 -0.35
CA ALA A 235 -9.59 -8.49 -1.65
C ALA A 235 -10.28 -7.16 -2.00
N LEU A 236 -11.59 -7.12 -1.80
CA LEU A 236 -12.39 -5.91 -2.03
C LEU A 236 -12.00 -4.78 -1.06
N THR A 237 -11.70 -5.09 0.20
CA THR A 237 -11.24 -4.11 1.18
C THR A 237 -9.95 -3.43 0.70
N GLY A 238 -8.97 -4.21 0.24
CA GLY A 238 -7.71 -3.66 -0.30
C GLY A 238 -7.93 -2.75 -1.50
N LEU A 239 -8.69 -3.24 -2.50
CA LEU A 239 -8.99 -2.49 -3.71
C LEU A 239 -9.77 -1.18 -3.40
N LEU A 240 -10.86 -1.28 -2.64
CA LEU A 240 -11.71 -0.12 -2.34
C LEU A 240 -10.98 0.93 -1.48
N THR A 241 -10.16 0.51 -0.52
CA THR A 241 -9.35 1.45 0.27
C THR A 241 -8.35 2.20 -0.62
N THR A 242 -7.70 1.49 -1.55
CA THR A 242 -6.77 2.09 -2.51
C THR A 242 -7.48 3.05 -3.47
N LEU A 243 -8.65 2.65 -3.99
CA LEU A 243 -9.47 3.52 -4.85
C LEU A 243 -9.92 4.77 -4.09
N GLY A 244 -10.41 4.65 -2.86
CA GLY A 244 -10.81 5.80 -2.04
C GLY A 244 -9.65 6.76 -1.78
N LEU A 245 -8.43 6.22 -1.59
CA LEU A 245 -7.23 7.01 -1.31
C LEU A 245 -6.75 7.81 -2.52
N PHE A 246 -6.85 7.27 -3.75
CA PHE A 246 -6.26 7.88 -4.93
C PHE A 246 -7.26 8.44 -5.93
N SER A 247 -8.57 8.11 -5.82
CA SER A 247 -9.60 8.58 -6.75
C SER A 247 -9.64 10.11 -6.87
N HIS A 248 -9.42 10.82 -5.76
CA HIS A 248 -9.46 12.28 -5.76
C HIS A 248 -8.37 12.93 -6.64
N LEU A 249 -7.20 12.28 -6.80
CA LEU A 249 -6.14 12.75 -7.71
C LEU A 249 -6.61 12.61 -9.16
N VAL A 250 -7.02 11.40 -9.53
CA VAL A 250 -7.44 11.07 -10.91
C VAL A 250 -8.63 11.92 -11.35
N ILE A 251 -9.62 12.13 -10.48
CA ILE A 251 -10.78 12.98 -10.76
C ILE A 251 -10.35 14.44 -10.95
N THR A 252 -9.42 14.93 -10.13
CA THR A 252 -8.92 16.31 -10.21
C THR A 252 -8.14 16.55 -11.51
N TRP A 253 -7.44 15.55 -12.06
CA TRP A 253 -6.79 15.65 -13.37
C TRP A 253 -7.77 15.90 -14.52
N CYS A 254 -9.00 15.38 -14.41
CA CYS A 254 -10.05 15.57 -15.38
C CYS A 254 -10.89 16.86 -15.14
N GLY A 255 -10.59 17.58 -14.06
CA GLY A 255 -11.35 18.74 -13.61
C GLY A 255 -10.71 20.09 -13.97
N PRO A 256 -11.21 21.19 -13.39
CA PRO A 256 -10.73 22.55 -13.67
C PRO A 256 -9.28 22.84 -13.34
N LEU A 257 -8.65 22.06 -12.42
CA LEU A 257 -7.23 22.14 -12.09
C LEU A 257 -6.36 21.27 -13.00
N GLY A 258 -6.99 20.42 -13.83
CA GLY A 258 -6.30 19.52 -14.74
C GLY A 258 -5.59 20.29 -15.86
N VAL A 259 -4.36 19.94 -16.11
CA VAL A 259 -3.53 20.43 -17.19
C VAL A 259 -3.31 19.29 -18.18
N HIS A 260 -3.69 19.49 -19.43
CA HIS A 260 -3.37 18.55 -20.49
C HIS A 260 -1.87 18.59 -20.79
N VAL A 261 -1.19 17.46 -20.66
CA VAL A 261 0.25 17.36 -20.91
C VAL A 261 0.51 16.79 -22.31
N LYS A 262 -0.01 15.60 -22.59
CA LYS A 262 0.12 14.95 -23.91
C LYS A 262 -0.89 13.80 -24.04
N GLY A 263 -1.69 13.80 -25.11
CA GLY A 263 -2.65 12.71 -25.37
C GLY A 263 -3.63 12.47 -24.20
N LEU A 264 -3.57 11.30 -23.57
CA LEU A 264 -4.38 10.98 -22.38
C LEU A 264 -3.66 11.30 -21.06
N PHE A 265 -2.47 11.86 -21.08
CA PHE A 265 -1.77 12.27 -19.88
C PHE A 265 -2.24 13.65 -19.42
N TYR A 266 -2.90 13.68 -18.29
CA TYR A 266 -3.33 14.87 -17.57
C TYR A 266 -2.66 14.87 -16.20
N GLY A 267 -2.40 16.04 -15.67
CA GLY A 267 -1.89 16.21 -14.30
C GLY A 267 -2.46 17.46 -13.68
N ALA A 268 -2.40 17.59 -12.39
CA ALA A 268 -2.83 18.79 -11.66
C ALA A 268 -1.73 19.24 -10.69
N PRO A 269 -0.58 19.79 -11.17
CA PRO A 269 0.57 20.10 -10.32
C PRO A 269 0.21 20.99 -9.12
N TYR A 270 -0.74 21.91 -9.28
CA TYR A 270 -1.22 22.78 -8.20
C TYR A 270 -1.95 22.01 -7.08
N TYR A 271 -2.43 20.80 -7.37
CA TYR A 271 -3.11 19.92 -6.42
C TYR A 271 -2.26 18.72 -6.02
N ASP A 272 -1.54 18.11 -6.97
CA ASP A 272 -0.76 16.88 -6.78
C ASP A 272 0.40 17.07 -5.82
N VAL A 273 1.13 18.22 -5.93
CA VAL A 273 2.27 18.51 -5.05
C VAL A 273 1.81 18.73 -3.60
N PRO A 274 0.80 19.59 -3.31
CA PRO A 274 0.19 19.65 -1.99
C PRO A 274 -0.31 18.31 -1.47
N ALA A 275 -0.94 17.48 -2.31
CA ALA A 275 -1.46 16.17 -1.93
C ALA A 275 -0.34 15.21 -1.51
N LEU A 276 0.76 15.16 -2.27
CA LEU A 276 1.92 14.34 -1.95
C LEU A 276 2.53 14.73 -0.60
N LEU A 277 2.71 16.03 -0.36
CA LEU A 277 3.29 16.52 0.89
C LEU A 277 2.34 16.32 2.08
N ALA A 278 1.04 16.52 1.87
CA ALA A 278 0.02 16.24 2.89
C ALA A 278 -0.04 14.74 3.23
N PHE A 279 0.08 13.87 2.24
CA PHE A 279 0.13 12.42 2.43
C PHE A 279 1.31 11.98 3.32
N LEU A 280 2.45 12.65 3.28
CA LEU A 280 3.58 12.37 4.17
C LEU A 280 3.25 12.52 5.66
N THR A 281 2.25 13.31 6.00
CA THR A 281 1.86 13.51 7.42
C THR A 281 1.29 12.25 8.07
N ILE A 282 0.79 11.28 7.28
CA ILE A 282 0.27 10.01 7.81
C ILE A 282 1.37 9.06 8.31
N LEU A 283 2.62 9.28 7.91
CA LEU A 283 3.74 8.40 8.27
C LEU A 283 3.84 8.22 9.79
N ILE A 284 3.57 9.28 10.54
CA ILE A 284 3.62 9.23 12.01
C ILE A 284 2.55 8.29 12.56
N THR A 285 1.34 8.34 12.01
CA THR A 285 0.28 7.39 12.40
C THR A 285 0.63 5.97 12.00
N THR A 286 1.19 5.76 10.81
CA THR A 286 1.61 4.43 10.34
C THR A 286 2.67 3.82 11.29
N VAL A 287 3.70 4.58 11.63
CA VAL A 287 4.74 4.14 12.58
C VAL A 287 4.16 3.90 13.97
N ASN A 288 3.32 4.83 14.46
CA ASN A 288 2.70 4.69 15.78
C ASN A 288 1.75 3.48 15.84
N PHE A 289 1.00 3.21 14.77
CA PHE A 289 0.10 2.05 14.69
C PHE A 289 0.88 0.74 14.85
N VAL A 290 1.99 0.57 14.12
CA VAL A 290 2.82 -0.65 14.24
C VAL A 290 3.32 -0.81 15.68
N VAL A 291 3.82 0.26 16.30
CA VAL A 291 4.29 0.23 17.68
C VAL A 291 3.15 -0.08 18.67
N SER A 292 2.03 0.64 18.57
CA SER A 292 0.87 0.47 19.45
C SER A 292 0.24 -0.90 19.36
N VAL A 293 0.05 -1.41 18.14
CA VAL A 293 -0.59 -2.70 17.93
C VAL A 293 0.34 -3.84 18.34
N GLU A 294 1.58 -3.85 17.86
CA GLU A 294 2.50 -4.97 18.09
C GLU A 294 3.01 -5.03 19.54
N VAL A 295 3.30 -3.88 20.16
CA VAL A 295 3.90 -3.85 21.50
C VAL A 295 2.86 -3.89 22.61
N ASN A 296 1.75 -3.14 22.47
CA ASN A 296 0.80 -2.95 23.53
C ASN A 296 -0.48 -3.80 23.37
N PHE A 297 -1.07 -3.81 22.17
CA PHE A 297 -2.35 -4.48 21.93
C PHE A 297 -2.20 -5.99 21.71
N TYR A 298 -1.30 -6.42 20.85
CA TYR A 298 -1.16 -7.84 20.46
C TYR A 298 -0.94 -8.81 21.64
N PRO A 299 -0.14 -8.48 22.68
CA PRO A 299 -0.02 -9.38 23.84
C PRO A 299 -1.33 -9.60 24.58
N LYS A 300 -2.17 -8.57 24.71
CA LYS A 300 -3.50 -8.69 25.35
C LYS A 300 -4.50 -9.42 24.47
N TYR A 301 -4.46 -9.16 23.15
CA TYR A 301 -5.23 -9.90 22.16
C TYR A 301 -4.90 -11.40 22.22
N ARG A 302 -3.61 -11.75 22.20
CA ARG A 302 -3.17 -13.15 22.28
C ARG A 302 -3.60 -13.81 23.59
N ALA A 303 -3.51 -13.12 24.72
CA ALA A 303 -3.93 -13.65 26.02
C ALA A 303 -5.44 -13.92 26.05
N TYR A 304 -6.26 -13.02 25.50
CA TYR A 304 -7.71 -13.23 25.40
C TYR A 304 -8.06 -14.44 24.53
N TYR A 305 -7.47 -14.55 23.33
CA TYR A 305 -7.76 -15.68 22.44
C TYR A 305 -7.18 -17.00 22.94
N ALA A 306 -6.08 -17.01 23.68
CA ALA A 306 -5.56 -18.20 24.33
C ALA A 306 -6.57 -18.74 25.38
N LEU A 307 -7.12 -17.87 26.23
CA LEU A 307 -8.16 -18.28 27.20
C LEU A 307 -9.43 -18.78 26.51
N LEU A 308 -9.78 -18.23 25.35
CA LEU A 308 -10.94 -18.65 24.57
C LEU A 308 -10.75 -20.05 23.94
N ASN A 309 -9.56 -20.33 23.43
CA ASN A 309 -9.24 -21.57 22.71
C ASN A 309 -8.77 -22.69 23.63
N ASP A 310 -8.04 -22.38 24.71
CA ASP A 310 -7.44 -23.35 25.62
C ASP A 310 -8.34 -23.70 26.84
N GLY A 311 -9.58 -23.16 26.90
CA GLY A 311 -10.57 -23.49 27.91
C GLY A 311 -10.45 -22.74 29.23
N GLY A 312 -10.26 -21.41 29.16
CA GLY A 312 -10.31 -20.52 30.33
C GLY A 312 -11.68 -20.44 30.98
N THR A 313 -11.74 -20.05 32.27
CA THR A 313 -13.03 -19.81 32.93
C THR A 313 -13.72 -18.58 32.32
N VAL A 314 -15.07 -18.56 32.33
CA VAL A 314 -15.85 -17.41 31.83
C VAL A 314 -15.43 -16.12 32.52
N LYS A 315 -15.09 -16.17 33.83
CA LYS A 315 -14.61 -15.01 34.57
C LYS A 315 -13.27 -14.49 34.05
N ASP A 316 -12.33 -15.38 33.74
CA ASP A 316 -11.02 -15.01 33.24
C ASP A 316 -11.13 -14.44 31.81
N ILE A 317 -12.00 -15.02 30.98
CA ILE A 317 -12.27 -14.53 29.61
C ILE A 317 -12.83 -13.09 29.65
N VAL A 318 -13.81 -12.79 30.52
CA VAL A 318 -14.40 -11.46 30.66
C VAL A 318 -13.36 -10.45 31.19
N VAL A 319 -12.49 -10.84 32.11
CA VAL A 319 -11.42 -9.96 32.61
C VAL A 319 -10.42 -9.66 31.49
N ALA A 320 -9.97 -10.68 30.74
CA ALA A 320 -9.03 -10.51 29.65
C ALA A 320 -9.60 -9.67 28.50
N GLU A 321 -10.89 -9.82 28.20
CA GLU A 321 -11.61 -9.00 27.22
C GLU A 321 -11.58 -7.52 27.63
N ARG A 322 -11.96 -7.21 28.87
CA ARG A 322 -11.96 -5.82 29.37
C ARG A 322 -10.57 -5.19 29.35
N GLU A 323 -9.54 -5.95 29.73
CA GLU A 323 -8.16 -5.47 29.66
C GLU A 323 -7.72 -5.22 28.23
N MET A 324 -8.05 -6.11 27.29
CA MET A 324 -7.73 -5.97 25.89
C MET A 324 -8.41 -4.73 25.28
N LEU A 325 -9.73 -4.57 25.52
CA LEU A 325 -10.49 -3.42 25.01
C LEU A 325 -10.05 -2.11 25.66
N ALA A 326 -9.69 -2.11 26.93
CA ALA A 326 -9.15 -0.90 27.60
C ALA A 326 -7.82 -0.48 26.98
N VAL A 327 -6.93 -1.41 26.66
CA VAL A 327 -5.68 -1.11 25.95
C VAL A 327 -5.97 -0.63 24.53
N LEU A 328 -6.87 -1.29 23.79
CA LEU A 328 -7.25 -0.89 22.44
C LEU A 328 -7.75 0.56 22.40
N ASN A 329 -8.73 0.89 23.25
CA ASN A 329 -9.32 2.23 23.31
C ASN A 329 -8.26 3.30 23.65
N ARG A 330 -7.37 2.99 24.59
CA ARG A 330 -6.28 3.89 24.95
C ARG A 330 -5.32 4.13 23.78
N GLU A 331 -4.91 3.08 23.09
CA GLU A 331 -3.95 3.18 21.97
C GLU A 331 -4.57 3.91 20.76
N LEU A 332 -5.85 3.65 20.45
CA LEU A 332 -6.57 4.38 19.42
C LEU A 332 -6.71 5.88 19.75
N TYR A 333 -7.04 6.20 20.99
CA TYR A 333 -7.12 7.58 21.45
C TYR A 333 -5.77 8.30 21.31
N TYR A 334 -4.68 7.67 21.77
CA TYR A 334 -3.35 8.25 21.64
C TYR A 334 -2.89 8.38 20.18
N THR A 335 -3.25 7.43 19.32
CA THR A 335 -2.96 7.51 17.88
C THR A 335 -3.68 8.69 17.25
N ALA A 336 -4.98 8.87 17.55
CA ALA A 336 -5.75 10.00 17.07
C ALA A 336 -5.20 11.35 17.58
N LEU A 337 -4.85 11.45 18.87
CA LEU A 337 -4.25 12.66 19.44
C LEU A 337 -2.88 13.00 18.81
N LYS A 338 -2.02 12.01 18.63
CA LYS A 338 -0.70 12.21 17.98
C LYS A 338 -0.86 12.71 16.56
N GLN A 339 -1.78 12.10 15.79
CA GLN A 339 -2.05 12.53 14.42
C GLN A 339 -2.63 13.96 14.38
N LEU A 340 -3.56 14.27 15.26
CA LEU A 340 -4.12 15.62 15.38
C LEU A 340 -3.03 16.66 15.70
N PHE A 341 -2.16 16.36 16.66
CA PHE A 341 -1.05 17.23 17.03
C PHE A 341 -0.10 17.47 15.86
N VAL A 342 0.29 16.40 15.16
CA VAL A 342 1.18 16.50 13.99
C VAL A 342 0.55 17.31 12.88
N THR A 343 -0.73 17.05 12.57
CA THR A 343 -1.47 17.79 11.54
C THR A 343 -1.55 19.27 11.88
N ALA A 344 -1.88 19.61 13.14
CA ALA A 344 -1.91 20.99 13.59
C ALA A 344 -0.52 21.66 13.54
N ALA A 345 0.54 20.94 13.93
CA ALA A 345 1.91 21.45 13.88
C ALA A 345 2.36 21.69 12.42
N VAL A 346 2.10 20.73 11.52
CA VAL A 346 2.46 20.85 10.09
C VAL A 346 1.73 22.02 9.45
N ILE A 347 0.43 22.17 9.67
CA ILE A 347 -0.36 23.30 9.15
C ILE A 347 0.14 24.63 9.73
N SER A 348 0.49 24.68 11.00
CA SER A 348 1.00 25.90 11.63
C SER A 348 2.37 26.33 11.12
N LEU A 349 3.22 25.36 10.79
CA LEU A 349 4.59 25.58 10.31
C LEU A 349 4.70 25.57 8.78
N GLU A 350 3.61 25.38 8.04
CA GLU A 350 3.62 25.14 6.60
C GLU A 350 4.40 26.19 5.81
N LYS A 351 4.14 27.50 6.06
CA LYS A 351 4.79 28.58 5.33
C LYS A 351 6.30 28.59 5.55
N MET A 352 6.74 28.24 6.76
CA MET A 352 8.17 28.15 7.07
C MET A 352 8.80 26.95 6.37
N VAL A 353 8.19 25.78 6.45
CA VAL A 353 8.73 24.52 5.89
C VAL A 353 8.67 24.53 4.37
N LEU A 354 7.54 24.88 3.77
CA LEU A 354 7.35 24.87 2.33
C LEU A 354 8.10 26.03 1.65
N GLY A 355 8.33 27.14 2.35
CA GLY A 355 9.15 28.23 1.85
C GLY A 355 10.63 27.85 1.66
N VAL A 356 11.16 26.95 2.49
CA VAL A 356 12.52 26.42 2.35
C VAL A 356 12.64 25.47 1.14
N LEU A 357 11.57 24.74 0.81
CA LEU A 357 11.58 23.74 -0.27
C LEU A 357 11.54 24.35 -1.67
N THR A 358 11.40 25.68 -1.83
CA THR A 358 11.39 26.41 -3.14
C THR A 358 10.49 25.78 -4.21
N LEU A 359 9.38 25.12 -3.81
CA LEU A 359 8.47 24.39 -4.70
C LEU A 359 7.46 25.30 -5.43
N GLY A 360 7.58 26.62 -5.29
CA GLY A 360 6.71 27.58 -5.97
C GLY A 360 5.28 27.60 -5.45
N PHE A 361 5.08 27.35 -4.15
CA PHE A 361 3.75 27.35 -3.52
C PHE A 361 3.10 28.74 -3.63
N ASN A 362 1.86 28.75 -4.12
CA ASN A 362 0.98 29.92 -4.10
C ASN A 362 -0.10 29.75 -3.01
N ASP A 363 -0.90 30.81 -2.76
CA ASP A 363 -1.93 30.80 -1.72
C ASP A 363 -2.98 29.71 -1.93
N GLY A 364 -3.33 29.35 -3.16
CA GLY A 364 -4.23 28.26 -3.48
C GLY A 364 -3.66 26.89 -3.07
N MET A 365 -2.37 26.64 -3.37
CA MET A 365 -1.69 25.41 -3.00
C MET A 365 -1.60 25.25 -1.47
N HIS A 366 -1.37 26.34 -0.74
CA HIS A 366 -1.43 26.36 0.72
C HIS A 366 -2.82 25.98 1.24
N GLY A 367 -3.90 26.47 0.59
CA GLY A 367 -5.26 26.09 0.90
C GLY A 367 -5.50 24.61 0.73
N TYR A 368 -5.14 24.04 -0.42
CA TYR A 368 -5.29 22.61 -0.71
C TYR A 368 -4.47 21.76 0.26
N PHE A 369 -3.24 22.16 0.55
CA PHE A 369 -2.38 21.47 1.50
C PHE A 369 -3.02 21.32 2.88
N ARG A 370 -3.58 22.41 3.44
CA ARG A 370 -4.27 22.39 4.75
C ARG A 370 -5.46 21.45 4.76
N VAL A 371 -6.34 21.55 3.76
CA VAL A 371 -7.52 20.70 3.64
C VAL A 371 -7.12 19.23 3.51
N LEU A 372 -6.13 18.94 2.67
CA LEU A 372 -5.65 17.58 2.47
C LEU A 372 -4.91 17.01 3.68
N CYS A 373 -4.15 17.82 4.43
CA CYS A 373 -3.54 17.38 5.70
C CYS A 373 -4.61 16.88 6.69
N VAL A 374 -5.74 17.59 6.81
CA VAL A 374 -6.85 17.15 7.65
C VAL A 374 -7.52 15.90 7.07
N GLY A 375 -7.76 15.86 5.76
CA GLY A 375 -8.33 14.70 5.08
C GLY A 375 -7.48 13.43 5.28
N TYR A 376 -6.18 13.52 5.06
CA TYR A 376 -5.27 12.39 5.29
C TYR A 376 -5.16 12.00 6.76
N ALA A 377 -5.24 12.95 7.69
CA ALA A 377 -5.27 12.64 9.11
C ALA A 377 -6.49 11.79 9.48
N LEU A 378 -7.67 12.16 9.00
CA LEU A 378 -8.92 11.42 9.23
C LEU A 378 -8.86 10.04 8.56
N TYR A 379 -8.35 9.97 7.34
CA TYR A 379 -8.08 8.69 6.65
C TYR A 379 -7.15 7.79 7.49
N ALA A 380 -6.03 8.32 7.98
CA ALA A 380 -5.05 7.53 8.72
C ALA A 380 -5.62 6.91 10.00
N VAL A 381 -6.41 7.69 10.75
CA VAL A 381 -7.11 7.19 11.95
C VAL A 381 -8.18 6.17 11.58
N GLY A 382 -8.99 6.44 10.56
CA GLY A 382 -9.99 5.50 10.04
C GLY A 382 -9.37 4.18 9.55
N ASN A 383 -8.26 4.27 8.82
CA ASN A 383 -7.52 3.09 8.36
C ASN A 383 -6.92 2.27 9.52
N THR A 384 -6.49 2.94 10.60
CA THR A 384 -6.07 2.26 11.83
C THR A 384 -7.21 1.41 12.42
N MET A 385 -8.42 1.96 12.48
CA MET A 385 -9.61 1.24 12.96
C MET A 385 -10.03 0.11 12.02
N LEU A 386 -9.93 0.32 10.70
CA LEU A 386 -10.15 -0.72 9.70
C LEU A 386 -9.20 -1.91 9.93
N MET A 387 -7.91 -1.64 10.16
CA MET A 387 -6.93 -2.70 10.45
C MET A 387 -7.26 -3.45 11.72
N ILE A 388 -7.79 -2.79 12.76
CA ILE A 388 -8.26 -3.46 13.98
C ILE A 388 -9.49 -4.35 13.70
N LEU A 389 -10.44 -3.94 12.86
CA LEU A 389 -11.54 -4.79 12.43
C LEU A 389 -11.02 -6.06 11.72
N LEU A 390 -9.99 -5.94 10.90
CA LEU A 390 -9.32 -7.09 10.27
C LEU A 390 -8.60 -7.99 11.28
N TYR A 391 -8.03 -7.44 12.35
CA TYR A 391 -7.50 -8.25 13.46
C TYR A 391 -8.57 -9.06 14.15
N PHE A 392 -9.76 -8.51 14.31
CA PHE A 392 -10.92 -9.23 14.84
C PHE A 392 -11.65 -10.09 13.81
N THR A 393 -11.10 -10.22 12.60
CA THR A 393 -11.69 -11.02 11.50
C THR A 393 -13.07 -10.54 11.01
N ASP A 394 -13.43 -9.27 11.26
CA ASP A 394 -14.66 -8.67 10.72
C ASP A 394 -14.46 -8.21 9.28
N TYR A 395 -14.29 -9.16 8.36
CA TYR A 395 -14.05 -8.87 6.95
C TYR A 395 -15.22 -8.15 6.27
N PHE A 396 -16.46 -8.51 6.65
CA PHE A 396 -17.64 -7.84 6.09
C PHE A 396 -17.75 -6.38 6.56
N GLY A 397 -17.49 -6.11 7.84
CA GLY A 397 -17.46 -4.75 8.37
C GLY A 397 -16.35 -3.92 7.71
N ALA A 398 -15.18 -4.53 7.50
CA ALA A 398 -14.05 -3.87 6.85
C ALA A 398 -14.37 -3.48 5.39
N VAL A 399 -14.97 -4.38 4.60
CA VAL A 399 -15.34 -4.08 3.20
C VAL A 399 -16.44 -3.02 3.13
N CYS A 400 -17.40 -3.01 4.06
CA CYS A 400 -18.41 -1.95 4.12
C CYS A 400 -17.79 -0.59 4.41
N CYS A 401 -16.86 -0.49 5.36
CA CYS A 401 -16.14 0.75 5.66
C CYS A 401 -15.32 1.22 4.45
N ALA A 402 -14.61 0.31 3.79
CA ALA A 402 -13.83 0.61 2.58
C ALA A 402 -14.72 1.06 1.41
N ALA A 403 -15.90 0.45 1.23
CA ALA A 403 -16.88 0.83 0.21
C ALA A 403 -17.47 2.23 0.47
N ILE A 404 -17.77 2.55 1.73
CA ILE A 404 -18.19 3.90 2.13
C ILE A 404 -17.08 4.90 1.80
N PHE A 405 -15.82 4.58 2.10
CA PHE A 405 -14.69 5.44 1.78
C PHE A 405 -14.55 5.67 0.28
N ALA A 406 -14.43 4.59 -0.49
CA ALA A 406 -14.28 4.68 -1.95
C ALA A 406 -15.46 5.44 -2.60
N GLY A 407 -16.69 5.10 -2.22
CA GLY A 407 -17.90 5.72 -2.77
C GLY A 407 -17.99 7.20 -2.39
N SER A 408 -17.87 7.55 -1.11
CA SER A 408 -17.97 8.93 -0.65
C SER A 408 -16.83 9.80 -1.16
N ALA A 409 -15.56 9.33 -1.09
CA ALA A 409 -14.42 10.08 -1.61
C ALA A 409 -14.54 10.35 -3.11
N THR A 410 -14.96 9.35 -3.90
CA THR A 410 -15.16 9.50 -5.35
C THR A 410 -16.31 10.45 -5.66
N VAL A 411 -17.50 10.18 -5.12
CA VAL A 411 -18.71 10.98 -5.42
C VAL A 411 -18.55 12.44 -4.98
N LEU A 412 -18.05 12.67 -3.76
CA LEU A 412 -17.87 14.03 -3.24
C LEU A 412 -16.75 14.77 -3.96
N THR A 413 -15.72 14.09 -4.43
CA THR A 413 -14.70 14.71 -5.27
C THR A 413 -15.23 15.05 -6.65
N VAL A 414 -16.07 14.20 -7.28
CA VAL A 414 -16.76 14.56 -8.53
C VAL A 414 -17.65 15.79 -8.33
N ILE A 415 -18.43 15.84 -7.26
CA ILE A 415 -19.25 17.01 -6.94
C ILE A 415 -18.38 18.26 -6.75
N SER A 416 -17.20 18.12 -6.12
CA SER A 416 -16.28 19.25 -5.92
C SER A 416 -15.75 19.86 -7.23
N GLN A 417 -15.79 19.15 -8.36
CA GLN A 417 -15.39 19.70 -9.65
C GLN A 417 -16.38 20.76 -10.19
N PHE A 418 -17.61 20.78 -9.67
CA PHE A 418 -18.66 21.73 -10.07
C PHE A 418 -18.79 22.93 -9.12
N VAL A 419 -17.96 23.02 -8.08
CA VAL A 419 -17.91 24.13 -7.10
C VAL A 419 -16.66 25.00 -7.36
N PRO A 420 -16.58 26.20 -6.76
CA PRO A 420 -15.39 27.05 -6.92
C PRO A 420 -14.09 26.30 -6.60
N VAL A 421 -13.08 26.56 -7.40
CA VAL A 421 -11.75 25.91 -7.34
C VAL A 421 -11.13 25.98 -5.93
N THR A 422 -11.44 27.02 -5.16
CA THR A 422 -11.00 27.19 -3.76
C THR A 422 -11.48 26.09 -2.81
N LEU A 423 -12.55 25.37 -3.17
CA LEU A 423 -13.11 24.26 -2.39
C LEU A 423 -12.60 22.88 -2.83
N MET A 424 -11.68 22.82 -3.78
CA MET A 424 -11.03 21.56 -4.16
C MET A 424 -10.29 20.94 -2.96
N GLY A 425 -10.37 19.61 -2.86
CA GLY A 425 -9.83 18.86 -1.71
C GLY A 425 -10.88 18.56 -0.62
N PHE A 426 -11.96 19.35 -0.51
CA PHE A 426 -13.04 19.06 0.46
C PHE A 426 -13.78 17.77 0.14
N GLY A 427 -13.86 17.36 -1.13
CA GLY A 427 -14.45 16.08 -1.52
C GLY A 427 -13.74 14.90 -0.85
N PHE A 428 -12.41 14.89 -0.90
CA PHE A 428 -11.59 13.88 -0.20
C PHE A 428 -11.71 14.00 1.33
N LEU A 429 -11.65 15.21 1.88
CA LEU A 429 -11.82 15.45 3.31
C LEU A 429 -13.14 14.88 3.85
N LEU A 430 -14.25 15.17 3.20
CA LEU A 430 -15.57 14.67 3.59
C LEU A 430 -15.68 13.15 3.41
N GLY A 431 -15.08 12.60 2.35
CA GLY A 431 -14.99 11.16 2.12
C GLY A 431 -14.20 10.46 3.23
N ALA A 432 -13.06 11.01 3.64
CA ALA A 432 -12.27 10.50 4.75
C ALA A 432 -13.00 10.65 6.10
N SER A 433 -13.82 11.70 6.27
CA SER A 433 -14.67 11.88 7.46
C SER A 433 -15.75 10.81 7.54
N ALA A 434 -16.42 10.51 6.42
CA ALA A 434 -17.42 9.44 6.34
C ALA A 434 -16.80 8.06 6.61
N PHE A 435 -15.60 7.81 6.10
CA PHE A 435 -14.82 6.61 6.38
C PHE A 435 -14.51 6.45 7.86
N LEU A 436 -13.95 7.49 8.48
CA LEU A 436 -13.64 7.47 9.90
C LEU A 436 -14.89 7.19 10.74
N LEU A 437 -16.00 7.88 10.46
CA LEU A 437 -17.26 7.67 11.16
C LEU A 437 -17.76 6.23 11.01
N ALA A 438 -17.75 5.68 9.79
CA ALA A 438 -18.13 4.31 9.54
C ALA A 438 -17.25 3.31 10.31
N ALA A 439 -15.93 3.53 10.31
CA ALA A 439 -14.99 2.68 11.03
C ALA A 439 -15.18 2.74 12.55
N VAL A 440 -15.38 3.94 13.12
CA VAL A 440 -15.68 4.12 14.55
C VAL A 440 -16.97 3.39 14.94
N VAL A 441 -18.07 3.65 14.21
CA VAL A 441 -19.37 3.03 14.50
C VAL A 441 -19.28 1.51 14.38
N ARG A 442 -18.63 1.01 13.31
CA ARG A 442 -18.51 -0.44 13.11
C ARG A 442 -17.67 -1.09 14.21
N LEU A 443 -16.55 -0.48 14.57
CA LEU A 443 -15.67 -1.01 15.62
C LEU A 443 -16.39 -1.00 16.99
N ALA A 444 -17.10 0.07 17.35
CA ALA A 444 -17.90 0.14 18.58
C ALA A 444 -18.95 -0.97 18.62
N VAL A 445 -19.80 -1.08 17.58
CA VAL A 445 -20.83 -2.11 17.47
C VAL A 445 -20.24 -3.53 17.48
N PHE A 446 -19.05 -3.72 16.94
CA PHE A 446 -18.40 -5.04 16.94
C PHE A 446 -17.86 -5.42 18.32
N THR A 447 -17.22 -4.48 19.01
CA THR A 447 -16.60 -4.70 20.33
C THR A 447 -17.62 -4.84 21.45
N ASP A 448 -18.81 -4.25 21.34
CA ASP A 448 -19.89 -4.37 22.34
C ASP A 448 -20.36 -5.81 22.55
N ASN A 449 -20.27 -6.66 21.51
CA ASN A 449 -20.68 -8.06 21.56
C ASN A 449 -19.57 -9.01 21.06
N LEU A 450 -18.33 -8.70 21.41
CA LEU A 450 -17.14 -9.40 20.92
C LEU A 450 -17.18 -10.93 21.12
N PRO A 451 -17.47 -11.47 22.32
CA PRO A 451 -17.50 -12.93 22.54
C PRO A 451 -18.51 -13.63 21.64
N TYR A 452 -19.72 -13.07 21.52
CA TYR A 452 -20.76 -13.63 20.66
C TYR A 452 -20.36 -13.65 19.19
N ARG A 453 -19.74 -12.57 18.70
CA ARG A 453 -19.32 -12.47 17.30
C ARG A 453 -18.14 -13.38 16.98
N VAL A 454 -17.17 -13.49 17.89
CA VAL A 454 -15.99 -14.35 17.71
C VAL A 454 -16.37 -15.82 17.76
N LEU A 455 -17.16 -16.23 18.75
CA LEU A 455 -17.61 -17.63 18.91
C LEU A 455 -18.62 -18.02 17.82
N GLY A 456 -19.55 -17.13 17.48
CA GLY A 456 -20.56 -17.37 16.44
C GLY A 456 -20.01 -17.41 15.01
N ALA A 457 -18.83 -16.83 14.77
CA ALA A 457 -18.17 -16.86 13.46
C ALA A 457 -17.32 -18.12 13.24
N GLN A 458 -17.08 -18.93 14.29
CA GLN A 458 -16.31 -20.16 14.15
C GLN A 458 -17.16 -21.23 13.42
N PRO A 459 -16.69 -21.75 12.27
CA PRO A 459 -17.42 -22.80 11.57
C PRO A 459 -17.40 -24.11 12.39
N ILE A 460 -18.57 -24.69 12.64
CA ILE A 460 -18.71 -25.97 13.35
C ILE A 460 -18.10 -27.12 12.53
N VAL A 461 -18.08 -26.96 11.19
CA VAL A 461 -17.45 -27.89 10.25
C VAL A 461 -16.64 -27.09 9.27
N ALA A 462 -15.37 -27.43 9.11
CA ALA A 462 -14.52 -26.85 8.07
C ALA A 462 -14.98 -27.38 6.69
N THR A 463 -15.86 -26.63 6.02
CA THR A 463 -16.24 -26.93 4.64
C THR A 463 -15.28 -26.19 3.70
N GLU A 464 -14.55 -26.93 2.89
CA GLU A 464 -13.82 -26.36 1.77
C GLU A 464 -14.83 -25.73 0.79
N ARG A 465 -14.84 -24.41 0.70
CA ARG A 465 -15.63 -23.71 -0.30
C ARG A 465 -14.88 -23.78 -1.64
N ARG A 466 -15.27 -24.69 -2.51
CA ARG A 466 -14.85 -24.74 -3.91
C ARG A 466 -15.64 -23.69 -4.71
N GLY A 467 -15.07 -22.50 -4.83
CA GLY A 467 -15.65 -21.38 -5.58
C GLY A 467 -15.13 -21.31 -7.01
N TRP A 468 -15.34 -20.16 -7.64
CA TRP A 468 -14.93 -19.91 -9.01
C TRP A 468 -13.41 -19.78 -9.16
N PHE A 469 -12.73 -19.16 -8.20
CA PHE A 469 -11.28 -18.98 -8.21
C PHE A 469 -10.54 -20.31 -8.00
N THR A 470 -11.06 -21.19 -7.16
CA THR A 470 -10.52 -22.56 -6.99
C THR A 470 -10.59 -23.33 -8.30
N LYS A 471 -11.73 -23.30 -9.01
CA LYS A 471 -11.88 -23.93 -10.33
C LYS A 471 -10.95 -23.33 -11.37
N LEU A 472 -10.72 -22.00 -11.32
CA LEU A 472 -9.76 -21.35 -12.20
C LEU A 472 -8.34 -21.86 -11.93
N GLY A 473 -7.96 -22.03 -10.66
CA GLY A 473 -6.66 -22.60 -10.30
C GLY A 473 -6.48 -24.02 -10.82
N GLU A 474 -7.47 -24.89 -10.61
CA GLU A 474 -7.47 -26.27 -11.14
C GLU A 474 -7.33 -26.27 -12.68
N ALA A 475 -8.06 -25.40 -13.40
CA ALA A 475 -7.96 -25.29 -14.87
C ALA A 475 -6.60 -24.78 -15.33
N LEU A 476 -5.96 -23.88 -14.58
CA LEU A 476 -4.62 -23.37 -14.90
C LEU A 476 -3.54 -24.44 -14.64
N ASP A 477 -3.69 -25.27 -13.61
CA ASP A 477 -2.81 -26.42 -13.35
C ASP A 477 -2.91 -27.45 -14.50
N GLU A 478 -4.14 -27.85 -14.88
CA GLU A 478 -4.35 -28.75 -16.01
C GLU A 478 -3.76 -28.21 -17.32
N PHE A 479 -3.87 -26.90 -17.54
CA PHE A 479 -3.29 -26.24 -18.71
C PHE A 479 -1.76 -26.29 -18.68
N GLY A 480 -1.15 -26.05 -17.52
CA GLY A 480 0.29 -26.17 -17.31
C GLY A 480 0.82 -27.59 -17.57
N GLU A 481 0.13 -28.62 -17.05
CA GLU A 481 0.48 -30.01 -17.25
C GLU A 481 0.40 -30.42 -18.76
N ARG A 482 -0.64 -29.98 -19.47
CA ARG A 482 -0.78 -30.21 -20.90
C ARG A 482 0.36 -29.58 -21.73
N LEU A 483 0.79 -28.38 -21.38
CA LEU A 483 1.94 -27.73 -22.03
C LEU A 483 3.22 -28.50 -21.77
N HIS A 484 3.51 -28.90 -20.55
CA HIS A 484 4.69 -29.71 -20.22
C HIS A 484 4.69 -31.06 -20.90
N GLY A 485 3.53 -31.75 -20.97
CA GLY A 485 3.38 -33.02 -21.68
C GLY A 485 3.56 -32.88 -23.18
N THR A 486 3.26 -31.72 -23.75
CA THR A 486 3.42 -31.47 -25.23
C THR A 486 4.88 -31.15 -25.57
N PHE A 487 5.62 -30.44 -24.70
CA PHE A 487 7.03 -30.14 -24.93
C PHE A 487 7.96 -31.32 -24.61
N GLY A 488 7.66 -32.11 -23.57
CA GLY A 488 8.43 -33.30 -23.21
C GLY A 488 8.37 -34.45 -24.26
N ARG A 489 7.34 -34.46 -25.15
CA ARG A 489 7.25 -35.40 -26.26
C ARG A 489 8.06 -34.99 -27.49
N LYS A 490 8.65 -33.79 -27.57
CA LYS A 490 9.47 -33.33 -28.69
C LYS A 490 10.98 -33.56 -28.47
N GLU A 491 11.39 -33.96 -27.28
CA GLU A 491 12.79 -34.22 -26.94
C GLU A 491 13.11 -35.72 -26.75
N SER A 492 12.14 -36.59 -26.98
CA SER A 492 12.33 -38.06 -27.08
C SER A 492 12.08 -38.51 -28.52
#